data_588cae69dbd74bf8c4726e26d992a027
#
_entry.id   588cae69dbd74bf8c4726e26d992a027
#
_cell.length_a   1.000
_cell.length_b   1.000
_cell.length_c   1.000
_cell.angle_alpha   90.00
_cell.angle_beta   90.00
_cell.angle_gamma   90.00
#
_symmetry.space_group_name_H-M   'P 1'
#
loop_
_entity.id
_entity.type
_entity.pdbx_description
1 polymer ?
#
loop_
_entity_poly.entity_id
_entity_poly.type
_entity_poly.pdbx_seq_one_letter_code
_entity_poly.pdbx_strand_id
1 'polypeptide(L)'
;MILFIFEGKDAEPRLYKTLKELFHFELPEEEILHYFCNNIFSLYNTIMSYSDDENKNNPFEDIDIINVLKEDAFANHKKCEGLDKIKHSYEVSEIFLFFDYDIKPVDSFNKLSIEQQNERISMLLSFFNSTEIGTERAGIKLFINYPMIESYRYFKCPLPDENYKDYTVNVFIDGAFKQKVDDFCDYKNTKFLCYDMNKSDELKKSKDEDRANIIKQNWIFIKEMNLKKANFICTDSYSFPESKEKITQQNILDNQIEKYVNRRKEIAILNAFPLFWFEYIDETKLLT
;
A
#
# COMPACT_ATOMS: atom_id res chain seq x y z
N MET A 1 10.87 16.09 6.74
CA MET A 1 10.13 14.96 7.40
C MET A 1 9.46 14.11 6.36
N ILE A 2 9.30 12.79 6.59
CA ILE A 2 8.57 11.86 5.71
C ILE A 2 7.26 11.46 6.38
N LEU A 3 6.14 11.62 5.68
CA LEU A 3 4.82 11.31 6.20
C LEU A 3 4.32 9.99 5.59
N PHE A 4 3.99 9.03 6.43
CA PHE A 4 3.31 7.80 6.06
C PHE A 4 1.83 7.88 6.44
N ILE A 5 0.96 7.64 5.49
CA ILE A 5 -0.49 7.62 5.68
C ILE A 5 -0.98 6.20 5.40
N PHE A 6 -1.50 5.55 6.42
CA PHE A 6 -2.05 4.19 6.33
C PHE A 6 -3.58 4.23 6.36
N GLU A 7 -4.21 3.34 5.60
CA GLU A 7 -5.66 3.18 5.65
C GLU A 7 -6.12 2.80 7.05
N GLY A 8 -5.48 1.81 7.66
CA GLY A 8 -5.77 1.32 9.00
C GLY A 8 -4.70 1.67 10.03
N LYS A 9 -5.02 1.44 11.30
CA LYS A 9 -4.11 1.70 12.43
C LYS A 9 -3.34 0.48 12.93
N ASP A 10 -3.65 -0.71 12.41
CA ASP A 10 -3.14 -1.97 12.96
C ASP A 10 -2.21 -2.72 11.99
N ALA A 11 -2.71 -3.15 10.83
CA ALA A 11 -1.98 -4.08 9.95
C ALA A 11 -0.83 -3.39 9.21
N GLU A 12 -1.09 -2.28 8.53
CA GLU A 12 -0.11 -1.58 7.71
C GLU A 12 1.03 -1.00 8.56
N PRO A 13 0.77 -0.26 9.66
CA PRO A 13 1.86 0.26 10.49
C PRO A 13 2.71 -0.85 11.12
N ARG A 14 2.09 -1.98 11.46
CA ARG A 14 2.80 -3.14 11.99
C ARG A 14 3.71 -3.76 10.94
N LEU A 15 3.23 -3.90 9.71
CA LEU A 15 4.04 -4.38 8.58
C LEU A 15 5.22 -3.45 8.31
N TYR A 16 4.96 -2.16 8.20
CA TYR A 16 5.98 -1.16 8.00
C TYR A 16 7.08 -1.23 9.07
N LYS A 17 6.70 -1.21 10.34
CA LYS A 17 7.64 -1.30 11.47
C LYS A 17 8.41 -2.63 11.46
N THR A 18 7.74 -3.74 11.13
CA THR A 18 8.39 -5.04 11.03
C THR A 18 9.48 -5.05 9.96
N LEU A 19 9.19 -4.54 8.77
CA LEU A 19 10.16 -4.46 7.68
C LEU A 19 11.32 -3.53 8.04
N LYS A 20 10.99 -2.37 8.60
CA LYS A 20 12.00 -1.40 9.04
C LYS A 20 12.99 -2.03 10.04
N GLU A 21 12.48 -2.77 11.03
CA GLU A 21 13.33 -3.40 12.04
C GLU A 21 14.14 -4.56 11.47
N LEU A 22 13.52 -5.46 10.70
CA LEU A 22 14.20 -6.64 10.16
C LEU A 22 15.31 -6.29 9.17
N PHE A 23 15.13 -5.25 8.38
CA PHE A 23 16.06 -4.86 7.33
C PHE A 23 16.88 -3.64 7.69
N HIS A 24 16.71 -3.12 8.91
CA HIS A 24 17.47 -1.97 9.43
C HIS A 24 17.53 -0.80 8.44
N PHE A 25 16.44 -0.60 7.67
CA PHE A 25 16.41 0.54 6.77
C PHE A 25 16.08 1.82 7.54
N GLU A 26 16.95 2.79 7.38
CA GLU A 26 16.76 4.11 7.93
C GLU A 26 16.42 5.06 6.78
N LEU A 27 15.34 5.80 6.95
CA LEU A 27 15.06 6.91 6.07
C LEU A 27 15.88 8.13 6.54
N PRO A 28 16.28 9.01 5.63
CA PRO A 28 17.19 10.12 5.95
C PRO A 28 16.56 11.17 6.85
N GLU A 29 15.26 11.15 7.05
CA GLU A 29 14.49 12.16 7.75
C GLU A 29 13.59 11.58 8.85
N GLU A 30 13.10 12.45 9.74
CA GLU A 30 12.10 12.07 10.75
C GLU A 30 10.84 11.57 10.09
N GLU A 31 10.33 10.43 10.59
CA GLU A 31 9.12 9.77 10.08
C GLU A 31 7.92 10.12 10.95
N ILE A 32 6.84 10.47 10.28
CA ILE A 32 5.53 10.70 10.90
C ILE A 32 4.57 9.64 10.35
N LEU A 33 3.87 8.93 11.26
CA LEU A 33 2.85 7.97 10.90
C LEU A 33 1.47 8.56 11.20
N HIS A 34 0.61 8.56 10.19
CA HIS A 34 -0.79 8.97 10.30
C HIS A 34 -1.71 7.82 9.88
N TYR A 35 -2.86 7.70 10.54
CA TYR A 35 -3.86 6.67 10.29
C TYR A 35 -5.16 7.32 9.84
N PHE A 36 -5.47 7.16 8.55
CA PHE A 36 -6.65 7.77 7.95
C PHE A 36 -7.95 7.14 8.49
N CYS A 37 -7.90 5.85 8.85
CA CYS A 37 -9.01 5.08 9.43
C CYS A 37 -10.28 5.08 8.56
N ASN A 38 -10.12 5.14 7.24
CA ASN A 38 -11.17 5.05 6.25
C ASN A 38 -10.57 4.61 4.91
N ASN A 39 -11.41 4.20 3.95
CA ASN A 39 -10.97 3.64 2.67
C ASN A 39 -10.55 4.71 1.64
N ILE A 40 -9.99 4.23 0.52
CA ILE A 40 -9.50 5.06 -0.58
C ILE A 40 -10.59 5.97 -1.19
N PHE A 41 -11.86 5.53 -1.22
CA PHE A 41 -12.98 6.34 -1.74
C PHE A 41 -13.33 7.49 -0.80
N SER A 42 -13.19 7.27 0.51
CA SER A 42 -13.33 8.34 1.49
C SER A 42 -12.21 9.37 1.33
N LEU A 43 -10.97 8.93 1.09
CA LEU A 43 -9.86 9.83 0.77
C LEU A 43 -10.16 10.68 -0.47
N TYR A 44 -10.65 10.04 -1.56
CA TYR A 44 -11.07 10.74 -2.76
C TYR A 44 -12.14 11.81 -2.45
N ASN A 45 -13.20 11.43 -1.75
CA ASN A 45 -14.29 12.34 -1.41
C ASN A 45 -13.81 13.48 -0.51
N THR A 46 -12.95 13.19 0.48
CA THR A 46 -12.34 14.21 1.34
C THR A 46 -11.57 15.22 0.49
N ILE A 47 -10.68 14.77 -0.38
CA ILE A 47 -9.90 15.68 -1.24
C ILE A 47 -10.82 16.51 -2.14
N MET A 48 -11.81 15.87 -2.78
CA MET A 48 -12.76 16.54 -3.66
C MET A 48 -13.62 17.59 -2.95
N SER A 49 -13.87 17.46 -1.66
CA SER A 49 -14.62 18.46 -0.88
C SER A 49 -13.85 19.77 -0.64
N TYR A 50 -12.54 19.76 -0.89
CA TYR A 50 -11.67 20.92 -0.80
C TYR A 50 -11.26 21.46 -2.18
N SER A 51 -11.70 20.82 -3.26
CA SER A 51 -11.47 21.33 -4.61
C SER A 51 -12.45 22.47 -4.93
N ASP A 52 -11.95 23.54 -5.50
CA ASP A 52 -12.81 24.62 -5.97
C ASP A 52 -13.65 24.18 -7.18
N ASP A 53 -14.97 24.43 -7.15
CA ASP A 53 -15.92 24.09 -8.23
C ASP A 53 -15.56 24.74 -9.59
N GLU A 54 -14.70 25.75 -9.60
CA GLU A 54 -14.31 26.49 -10.81
C GLU A 54 -13.31 25.71 -11.68
N ASN A 55 -12.57 24.75 -11.12
CA ASN A 55 -11.49 24.03 -11.82
C ASN A 55 -11.89 22.61 -12.23
N LYS A 56 -12.97 22.48 -13.03
CA LYS A 56 -13.49 21.17 -13.48
C LYS A 56 -12.51 20.33 -14.30
N ASN A 57 -11.45 20.94 -14.85
CA ASN A 57 -10.46 20.22 -15.67
C ASN A 57 -9.33 19.59 -14.83
N ASN A 58 -9.05 20.13 -13.64
CA ASN A 58 -8.08 19.57 -12.71
C ASN A 58 -8.52 19.82 -11.26
N PRO A 59 -9.41 18.99 -10.72
CA PRO A 59 -9.98 19.22 -9.38
C PRO A 59 -8.95 19.11 -8.24
N PHE A 60 -7.73 18.69 -8.53
CA PHE A 60 -6.65 18.51 -7.55
C PHE A 60 -5.59 19.62 -7.61
N GLU A 61 -5.75 20.60 -8.50
CA GLU A 61 -4.83 21.74 -8.60
C GLU A 61 -4.84 22.53 -7.29
N ASP A 62 -3.66 22.86 -6.78
CA ASP A 62 -3.44 23.63 -5.55
C ASP A 62 -3.92 23.01 -4.22
N ILE A 63 -4.30 21.75 -4.19
CA ILE A 63 -4.68 21.07 -2.96
C ILE A 63 -3.45 20.76 -2.09
N ASP A 64 -3.45 21.26 -0.86
CA ASP A 64 -2.52 20.86 0.19
C ASP A 64 -3.10 19.66 0.96
N ILE A 65 -2.63 18.46 0.62
CA ILE A 65 -3.12 17.22 1.23
C ILE A 65 -2.93 17.19 2.75
N ILE A 66 -1.89 17.81 3.29
CA ILE A 66 -1.64 17.83 4.74
C ILE A 66 -2.70 18.67 5.44
N ASN A 67 -3.03 19.83 4.90
CA ASN A 67 -4.09 20.67 5.43
C ASN A 67 -5.46 20.01 5.32
N VAL A 68 -5.76 19.37 4.17
CA VAL A 68 -7.00 18.59 3.97
C VAL A 68 -7.14 17.50 5.03
N LEU A 69 -6.08 16.73 5.30
CA LEU A 69 -6.11 15.66 6.29
C LEU A 69 -6.25 16.19 7.73
N LYS A 70 -5.65 17.34 8.06
CA LYS A 70 -5.81 17.98 9.37
C LYS A 70 -7.24 18.46 9.59
N GLU A 71 -7.83 19.10 8.60
CA GLU A 71 -9.19 19.59 8.65
C GLU A 71 -10.21 18.44 8.72
N ASP A 72 -10.02 17.37 7.92
CA ASP A 72 -10.85 16.15 8.03
C ASP A 72 -10.77 15.52 9.42
N ALA A 73 -9.57 15.41 9.97
CA ALA A 73 -9.38 14.86 11.31
C ALA A 73 -10.08 15.73 12.38
N PHE A 74 -9.99 17.05 12.27
CA PHE A 74 -10.67 17.97 13.16
C PHE A 74 -12.19 17.89 13.05
N ALA A 75 -12.72 17.94 11.82
CA ALA A 75 -14.17 17.88 11.56
C ALA A 75 -14.82 16.57 12.03
N ASN A 76 -14.09 15.47 11.93
CA ASN A 76 -14.58 14.13 12.29
C ASN A 76 -14.18 13.71 13.71
N HIS A 77 -13.67 14.62 14.55
CA HIS A 77 -13.18 14.32 15.91
C HIS A 77 -12.18 13.16 15.97
N LYS A 78 -11.45 12.92 14.88
CA LYS A 78 -10.38 11.93 14.83
C LYS A 78 -9.15 12.48 15.53
N LYS A 79 -8.35 11.60 16.11
CA LYS A 79 -7.04 12.02 16.63
C LYS A 79 -6.14 12.37 15.45
N CYS A 80 -5.57 13.56 15.46
CA CYS A 80 -4.56 14.01 14.50
C CYS A 80 -3.19 13.35 14.77
N GLU A 81 -3.14 12.07 15.14
CA GLU A 81 -1.91 11.40 15.54
C GLU A 81 -0.82 11.62 14.48
N GLY A 82 0.24 12.32 14.87
CA GLY A 82 1.37 12.65 14.01
C GLY A 82 1.23 13.93 13.19
N LEU A 83 0.04 14.23 12.63
CA LEU A 83 -0.15 15.43 11.81
C LEU A 83 -0.02 16.75 12.61
N ASP A 84 -0.28 16.71 13.90
CA ASP A 84 -0.11 17.84 14.83
C ASP A 84 1.35 18.30 14.97
N LYS A 85 2.30 17.43 14.66
CA LYS A 85 3.73 17.75 14.65
C LYS A 85 4.14 18.59 13.42
N ILE A 86 3.42 18.50 12.33
CA ILE A 86 3.70 19.22 11.10
C ILE A 86 3.10 20.62 11.22
N LYS A 87 3.94 21.64 11.33
CA LYS A 87 3.47 23.04 11.41
C LYS A 87 3.14 23.58 10.03
N HIS A 88 3.98 23.28 9.06
CA HIS A 88 3.87 23.75 7.68
C HIS A 88 4.09 22.60 6.70
N SER A 89 3.31 22.55 5.62
CA SER A 89 3.37 21.48 4.63
C SER A 89 4.75 21.34 3.98
N TYR A 90 5.49 22.46 3.82
CA TYR A 90 6.85 22.45 3.26
C TYR A 90 7.90 21.75 4.16
N GLU A 91 7.58 21.43 5.41
CA GLU A 91 8.45 20.63 6.28
C GLU A 91 8.45 19.14 5.90
N VAL A 92 7.48 18.71 5.08
CA VAL A 92 7.35 17.33 4.60
C VAL A 92 7.94 17.23 3.21
N SER A 93 8.98 16.41 3.09
CA SER A 93 9.69 16.17 1.83
C SER A 93 9.02 15.10 0.98
N GLU A 94 8.42 14.09 1.62
CA GLU A 94 7.76 12.98 0.94
C GLU A 94 6.53 12.50 1.72
N ILE A 95 5.51 12.03 0.98
CA ILE A 95 4.28 11.47 1.54
C ILE A 95 4.02 10.12 0.87
N PHE A 96 3.96 9.07 1.66
CA PHE A 96 3.62 7.72 1.21
C PHE A 96 2.25 7.30 1.74
N LEU A 97 1.33 6.98 0.84
CA LEU A 97 -0.02 6.52 1.17
C LEU A 97 -0.15 5.03 0.86
N PHE A 98 -0.74 4.27 1.78
CA PHE A 98 -1.01 2.84 1.61
C PHE A 98 -2.49 2.58 1.82
N PHE A 99 -3.16 2.13 0.76
CA PHE A 99 -4.59 1.89 0.73
C PHE A 99 -4.92 0.56 0.06
N ASP A 100 -6.11 0.07 0.36
CA ASP A 100 -6.65 -1.16 -0.20
C ASP A 100 -7.49 -0.88 -1.45
N TYR A 101 -7.45 -1.81 -2.40
CA TYR A 101 -8.32 -1.83 -3.60
C TYR A 101 -9.68 -2.43 -3.25
N ASP A 102 -10.39 -1.84 -2.30
CA ASP A 102 -11.65 -2.35 -1.74
C ASP A 102 -12.85 -2.01 -2.65
N ILE A 103 -12.84 -2.51 -3.90
CA ILE A 103 -13.95 -2.30 -4.84
C ILE A 103 -15.16 -3.16 -4.46
N LYS A 104 -16.35 -2.56 -4.56
CA LYS A 104 -17.63 -3.20 -4.27
C LYS A 104 -18.52 -3.29 -5.52
N PRO A 105 -19.39 -4.30 -5.61
CA PRO A 105 -20.27 -4.50 -6.80
C PRO A 105 -21.12 -3.27 -7.11
N VAL A 106 -21.67 -2.69 -6.08
CA VAL A 106 -22.30 -1.36 -6.08
C VAL A 106 -21.94 -0.76 -4.74
N ASP A 107 -21.27 0.38 -4.76
CA ASP A 107 -21.07 1.11 -3.53
C ASP A 107 -22.43 1.46 -2.93
N SER A 108 -22.74 0.85 -1.78
CA SER A 108 -24.03 1.01 -1.09
C SER A 108 -24.29 2.44 -0.66
N PHE A 109 -23.24 3.26 -0.52
CA PHE A 109 -23.34 4.68 -0.15
C PHE A 109 -23.50 5.60 -1.34
N ASN A 110 -22.70 5.42 -2.40
CA ASN A 110 -22.62 6.35 -3.53
C ASN A 110 -23.20 5.79 -4.82
N LYS A 111 -23.64 4.53 -4.83
CA LYS A 111 -24.18 3.80 -6.01
C LYS A 111 -23.22 3.79 -7.22
N LEU A 112 -21.90 3.84 -6.95
CA LEU A 112 -20.90 3.86 -8.00
C LEU A 112 -20.74 2.50 -8.65
N SER A 113 -20.69 2.48 -9.98
CA SER A 113 -20.28 1.29 -10.73
C SER A 113 -18.79 0.96 -10.49
N ILE A 114 -18.36 -0.25 -10.85
CA ILE A 114 -16.95 -0.64 -10.77
C ILE A 114 -16.08 0.30 -11.61
N GLU A 115 -16.55 0.69 -12.78
CA GLU A 115 -15.87 1.60 -13.69
C GLU A 115 -15.64 2.96 -13.02
N GLN A 116 -16.67 3.52 -12.37
CA GLN A 116 -16.58 4.80 -11.66
C GLN A 116 -15.66 4.71 -10.43
N GLN A 117 -15.67 3.57 -9.72
CA GLN A 117 -14.74 3.32 -8.62
C GLN A 117 -13.29 3.31 -9.12
N ASN A 118 -13.02 2.58 -10.21
CA ASN A 118 -11.70 2.54 -10.85
C ASN A 118 -11.23 3.90 -11.35
N GLU A 119 -12.14 4.68 -11.95
CA GLU A 119 -11.84 6.04 -12.40
C GLU A 119 -11.37 6.93 -11.24
N ARG A 120 -12.05 6.89 -10.09
CA ARG A 120 -11.63 7.65 -8.89
C ARG A 120 -10.26 7.25 -8.39
N ILE A 121 -9.94 5.96 -8.35
CA ILE A 121 -8.61 5.48 -7.97
C ILE A 121 -7.55 5.94 -8.97
N SER A 122 -7.84 5.86 -10.26
CA SER A 122 -6.94 6.35 -11.32
C SER A 122 -6.68 7.86 -11.21
N MET A 123 -7.72 8.64 -10.89
CA MET A 123 -7.58 10.08 -10.64
C MET A 123 -6.66 10.35 -9.44
N LEU A 124 -6.81 9.63 -8.33
CA LEU A 124 -5.91 9.75 -7.18
C LEU A 124 -4.47 9.39 -7.52
N LEU A 125 -4.25 8.29 -8.25
CA LEU A 125 -2.92 7.89 -8.68
C LEU A 125 -2.28 8.94 -9.60
N SER A 126 -3.03 9.46 -10.57
CA SER A 126 -2.56 10.52 -11.46
C SER A 126 -2.18 11.78 -10.68
N PHE A 127 -3.00 12.16 -9.71
CA PHE A 127 -2.74 13.31 -8.87
C PHE A 127 -1.47 13.13 -8.00
N PHE A 128 -1.39 12.01 -7.28
CA PHE A 128 -0.28 11.78 -6.35
C PHE A 128 1.04 11.42 -7.04
N ASN A 129 0.99 10.84 -8.24
CA ASN A 129 2.19 10.43 -8.96
C ASN A 129 2.60 11.39 -10.09
N SER A 130 1.89 12.53 -10.27
CA SER A 130 2.29 13.51 -11.27
C SER A 130 3.59 14.19 -10.86
N THR A 131 4.62 14.07 -11.70
CA THR A 131 5.92 14.69 -11.52
C THR A 131 5.95 16.19 -11.83
N GLU A 132 4.85 16.73 -12.36
CA GLU A 132 4.74 18.13 -12.83
C GLU A 132 4.28 19.13 -11.74
N ILE A 133 4.02 18.65 -10.54
CA ILE A 133 3.60 19.53 -9.43
C ILE A 133 4.83 20.28 -8.93
N GLY A 134 4.85 21.57 -9.19
CA GLY A 134 5.94 22.51 -9.06
C GLY A 134 6.82 22.37 -7.81
N THR A 135 8.03 22.78 -7.94
CA THR A 135 9.26 22.69 -7.16
C THR A 135 9.20 22.91 -5.65
N GLU A 136 8.04 23.10 -5.03
CA GLU A 136 7.88 23.35 -3.59
C GLU A 136 6.98 22.31 -2.88
N ARG A 137 6.48 21.29 -3.56
CA ARG A 137 5.58 20.29 -2.96
C ARG A 137 6.31 19.00 -2.66
N ALA A 138 5.94 18.36 -1.54
CA ALA A 138 6.37 17.03 -1.19
C ALA A 138 6.09 16.04 -2.34
N GLY A 139 7.02 15.14 -2.61
CA GLY A 139 6.75 14.00 -3.47
C GLY A 139 5.66 13.14 -2.83
N ILE A 140 4.55 12.90 -3.53
CA ILE A 140 3.45 12.10 -3.00
C ILE A 140 3.35 10.82 -3.80
N LYS A 141 3.23 9.67 -3.10
CA LYS A 141 3.11 8.35 -3.74
C LYS A 141 2.01 7.54 -3.08
N LEU A 142 1.09 7.05 -3.90
CA LEU A 142 0.01 6.16 -3.48
C LEU A 142 0.35 4.71 -3.86
N PHE A 143 0.38 3.83 -2.87
CA PHE A 143 0.59 2.39 -2.99
C PHE A 143 -0.72 1.65 -2.70
N ILE A 144 -1.10 0.73 -3.57
CA ILE A 144 -2.37 0.01 -3.47
C ILE A 144 -2.13 -1.48 -3.22
N ASN A 145 -2.81 -2.03 -2.22
CA ASN A 145 -2.88 -3.47 -1.96
C ASN A 145 -4.04 -4.09 -2.77
N TYR A 146 -3.81 -5.19 -3.44
CA TYR A 146 -4.81 -5.89 -4.25
C TYR A 146 -5.14 -7.28 -3.67
N PRO A 147 -6.37 -7.55 -3.20
CA PRO A 147 -7.44 -6.57 -2.98
C PRO A 147 -7.27 -5.76 -1.69
N MET A 148 -6.55 -6.29 -0.70
CA MET A 148 -6.41 -5.72 0.65
C MET A 148 -5.02 -6.01 1.21
N ILE A 149 -4.69 -5.36 2.32
CA ILE A 149 -3.39 -5.50 3.00
C ILE A 149 -3.03 -6.97 3.27
N GLU A 150 -3.98 -7.84 3.60
CA GLU A 150 -3.76 -9.26 3.86
C GLU A 150 -3.16 -10.02 2.67
N SER A 151 -3.12 -9.42 1.48
CA SER A 151 -2.44 -9.97 0.29
C SER A 151 -0.96 -10.30 0.55
N TYR A 152 -0.31 -9.64 1.52
CA TYR A 152 1.09 -9.93 1.88
C TYR A 152 1.33 -11.39 2.30
N ARG A 153 0.29 -12.09 2.73
CA ARG A 153 0.34 -13.48 3.22
C ARG A 153 -0.50 -14.46 2.39
N TYR A 154 -0.97 -14.04 1.20
CA TYR A 154 -1.77 -14.90 0.32
C TYR A 154 -0.87 -15.76 -0.59
N PHE A 155 -0.27 -16.79 -0.03
CA PHE A 155 0.62 -17.74 -0.73
C PHE A 155 0.59 -19.11 -0.06
N LYS A 156 1.21 -20.12 -0.71
CA LYS A 156 1.42 -21.45 -0.16
C LYS A 156 2.87 -21.62 0.28
N CYS A 157 3.06 -22.43 1.34
CA CYS A 157 4.40 -22.86 1.76
C CYS A 157 4.79 -24.18 1.06
N PRO A 158 6.10 -24.45 0.85
CA PRO A 158 7.22 -23.58 1.22
C PRO A 158 7.38 -22.38 0.29
N LEU A 159 8.07 -21.34 0.78
CA LEU A 159 8.45 -20.19 -0.05
C LEU A 159 9.79 -20.48 -0.77
N PRO A 160 10.00 -19.93 -2.00
CA PRO A 160 9.03 -19.16 -2.77
C PRO A 160 7.90 -20.03 -3.37
N ASP A 161 6.68 -19.50 -3.43
CA ASP A 161 5.55 -20.18 -4.05
C ASP A 161 5.55 -19.96 -5.57
N GLU A 162 5.85 -21.03 -6.33
CA GLU A 162 5.95 -20.99 -7.79
C GLU A 162 4.61 -20.67 -8.49
N ASN A 163 3.48 -20.93 -7.84
CA ASN A 163 2.15 -20.66 -8.38
C ASN A 163 1.66 -19.24 -8.06
N TYR A 164 2.43 -18.44 -7.33
CA TYR A 164 2.00 -17.11 -6.89
C TYR A 164 1.55 -16.21 -8.05
N LYS A 165 2.14 -16.36 -9.24
CA LYS A 165 1.76 -15.60 -10.44
C LYS A 165 0.27 -15.75 -10.80
N ASP A 166 -0.31 -16.93 -10.55
CA ASP A 166 -1.65 -17.29 -10.99
C ASP A 166 -2.74 -16.95 -9.97
N TYR A 167 -2.36 -16.52 -8.75
CA TYR A 167 -3.34 -16.27 -7.70
C TYR A 167 -4.15 -15.01 -7.97
N THR A 168 -5.46 -15.24 -8.08
CA THR A 168 -6.48 -14.22 -8.23
C THR A 168 -7.60 -14.46 -7.21
N VAL A 169 -8.42 -13.46 -6.98
CA VAL A 169 -9.67 -13.57 -6.24
C VAL A 169 -10.78 -12.86 -6.97
N ASN A 170 -12.02 -13.26 -6.70
CA ASN A 170 -13.17 -12.58 -7.26
C ASN A 170 -13.19 -11.10 -6.83
N VAL A 171 -13.52 -10.20 -7.73
CA VAL A 171 -13.59 -8.75 -7.48
C VAL A 171 -14.58 -8.39 -6.36
N PHE A 172 -15.57 -9.25 -6.11
CA PHE A 172 -16.59 -9.06 -5.07
C PHE A 172 -16.30 -9.81 -3.77
N ILE A 173 -15.04 -10.07 -3.46
CA ILE A 173 -14.68 -10.86 -2.30
C ILE A 173 -14.94 -10.16 -0.97
N ASP A 174 -14.92 -8.84 -0.98
CA ASP A 174 -15.15 -7.94 0.17
C ASP A 174 -14.55 -8.41 1.52
N GLY A 175 -15.26 -8.21 2.64
CA GLY A 175 -14.77 -8.55 3.98
C GLY A 175 -14.47 -10.04 4.22
N ALA A 176 -14.85 -10.94 3.30
CA ALA A 176 -14.51 -12.37 3.39
C ALA A 176 -13.06 -12.66 3.01
N PHE A 177 -12.31 -11.69 2.45
CA PHE A 177 -10.93 -11.91 2.04
C PHE A 177 -10.01 -12.34 3.18
N LYS A 178 -10.13 -11.73 4.36
CA LYS A 178 -9.35 -12.10 5.56
C LYS A 178 -9.47 -13.59 5.90
N GLN A 179 -10.72 -14.08 5.96
CA GLN A 179 -10.98 -15.49 6.24
C GLN A 179 -10.44 -16.38 5.12
N LYS A 180 -10.63 -15.98 3.88
CA LYS A 180 -10.12 -16.72 2.72
C LYS A 180 -8.59 -16.82 2.73
N VAL A 181 -7.89 -15.75 3.15
CA VAL A 181 -6.43 -15.79 3.31
C VAL A 181 -6.03 -16.77 4.40
N ASP A 182 -6.70 -16.74 5.56
CA ASP A 182 -6.40 -17.63 6.68
C ASP A 182 -6.60 -19.10 6.32
N ASP A 183 -7.65 -19.40 5.55
CA ASP A 183 -7.95 -20.76 5.07
C ASP A 183 -6.96 -21.20 3.97
N PHE A 184 -6.56 -20.25 3.10
CA PHE A 184 -5.70 -20.53 1.97
C PHE A 184 -4.24 -20.79 2.36
N CYS A 185 -3.66 -19.95 3.19
CA CYS A 185 -2.22 -19.99 3.51
C CYS A 185 -1.84 -20.88 4.69
N ASP A 186 -2.81 -21.56 5.30
CA ASP A 186 -2.58 -22.31 6.56
C ASP A 186 -1.83 -21.47 7.61
N TYR A 187 -2.32 -20.26 7.81
CA TYR A 187 -1.66 -19.24 8.63
C TYR A 187 -1.37 -19.67 10.05
N LYS A 188 -2.15 -20.64 10.59
CA LYS A 188 -1.90 -21.21 11.93
C LYS A 188 -0.53 -21.87 12.02
N ASN A 189 -0.01 -22.38 10.91
CA ASN A 189 1.32 -22.99 10.82
C ASN A 189 2.38 -22.01 10.30
N THR A 190 1.98 -20.93 9.62
CA THR A 190 2.90 -19.89 9.10
C THR A 190 3.15 -18.79 10.13
N LYS A 191 3.37 -19.12 11.38
CA LYS A 191 3.59 -18.19 12.51
C LYS A 191 4.74 -17.18 12.34
N PHE A 192 5.35 -17.11 11.15
CA PHE A 192 6.62 -16.46 10.90
C PHE A 192 6.55 -15.32 9.86
N LEU A 193 5.41 -14.69 9.65
CA LEU A 193 5.31 -13.61 8.66
C LEU A 193 5.29 -12.21 9.26
N CYS A 194 4.77 -12.06 10.44
CA CYS A 194 4.77 -10.79 11.14
C CYS A 194 5.54 -10.92 12.45
N TYR A 195 6.40 -9.98 12.65
CA TYR A 195 7.04 -9.70 13.89
C TYR A 195 6.04 -8.99 14.82
N ASP A 196 5.77 -9.54 15.97
CA ASP A 196 4.93 -8.86 16.94
C ASP A 196 5.80 -7.97 17.83
N MET A 197 5.94 -6.70 17.43
CA MET A 197 6.75 -5.70 18.12
C MET A 197 6.35 -5.51 19.60
N ASN A 198 5.12 -5.85 19.97
CA ASN A 198 4.67 -5.75 21.36
C ASN A 198 5.26 -6.87 22.26
N LYS A 199 5.93 -7.85 21.66
CA LYS A 199 6.65 -8.91 22.36
C LYS A 199 8.17 -8.74 22.34
N SER A 200 8.65 -7.53 22.13
CA SER A 200 10.07 -7.20 21.94
C SER A 200 10.98 -7.66 23.08
N ASP A 201 10.46 -7.84 24.30
CA ASP A 201 11.25 -8.35 25.44
C ASP A 201 11.58 -9.85 25.31
N GLU A 202 10.85 -10.62 24.51
CA GLU A 202 11.15 -12.03 24.25
C GLU A 202 12.20 -12.24 23.14
N LEU A 203 12.44 -11.26 22.27
CA LEU A 203 13.41 -11.37 21.16
C LEU A 203 14.86 -11.15 21.54
N LYS A 204 15.12 -10.69 22.73
CA LYS A 204 16.50 -10.48 23.24
C LYS A 204 17.22 -11.77 23.66
N LYS A 205 16.62 -12.94 23.42
CA LYS A 205 17.21 -14.24 23.72
C LYS A 205 17.58 -14.98 22.44
N SER A 206 18.68 -15.74 22.45
CA SER A 206 19.32 -16.40 21.29
C SER A 206 18.41 -17.26 20.38
N LYS A 207 17.25 -17.71 20.86
CA LYS A 207 16.21 -18.39 20.04
C LYS A 207 15.47 -17.46 19.09
N ASP A 208 15.63 -16.16 19.24
CA ASP A 208 14.91 -15.14 18.51
C ASP A 208 15.68 -14.66 17.27
N GLU A 209 17.02 -14.79 17.24
CA GLU A 209 17.82 -14.53 16.04
C GLU A 209 17.47 -15.51 14.91
N ASP A 210 17.33 -16.78 15.21
CA ASP A 210 16.93 -17.79 14.21
C ASP A 210 15.54 -17.47 13.64
N ARG A 211 14.62 -17.04 14.50
CA ARG A 211 13.27 -16.67 14.09
C ARG A 211 13.26 -15.39 13.24
N ALA A 212 14.01 -14.37 13.65
CA ALA A 212 14.14 -13.13 12.89
C ALA A 212 14.74 -13.40 11.49
N ASN A 213 15.75 -14.25 11.41
CA ASN A 213 16.37 -14.68 10.16
C ASN A 213 15.38 -15.41 9.24
N ILE A 214 14.55 -16.32 9.79
CA ILE A 214 13.49 -17.00 9.03
C ILE A 214 12.46 -16.00 8.49
N ILE A 215 12.01 -15.06 9.32
CA ILE A 215 11.06 -14.04 8.91
C ILE A 215 11.69 -13.13 7.83
N LYS A 216 12.95 -12.73 8.01
CA LYS A 216 13.71 -11.93 7.05
C LYS A 216 13.80 -12.66 5.71
N GLN A 217 14.16 -13.93 5.71
CA GLN A 217 14.24 -14.74 4.48
C GLN A 217 12.87 -14.87 3.79
N ASN A 218 11.80 -15.08 4.55
CA ASN A 218 10.45 -15.15 4.01
C ASN A 218 10.04 -13.83 3.34
N TRP A 219 10.39 -12.69 3.92
CA TRP A 219 10.12 -11.39 3.32
C TRP A 219 10.91 -11.14 2.04
N ILE A 220 12.13 -11.66 1.93
CA ILE A 220 12.91 -11.63 0.68
C ILE A 220 12.14 -12.38 -0.42
N PHE A 221 11.65 -13.59 -0.13
CA PHE A 221 10.84 -14.35 -1.10
C PHE A 221 9.50 -13.65 -1.42
N ILE A 222 8.82 -13.11 -0.42
CA ILE A 222 7.56 -12.36 -0.64
C ILE A 222 7.81 -11.16 -1.55
N LYS A 223 8.89 -10.42 -1.32
CA LYS A 223 9.29 -9.31 -2.18
C LYS A 223 9.53 -9.78 -3.61
N GLU A 224 10.37 -10.80 -3.77
CA GLU A 224 10.68 -11.35 -5.09
C GLU A 224 9.42 -11.79 -5.86
N MET A 225 8.54 -12.55 -5.21
CA MET A 225 7.28 -13.01 -5.80
C MET A 225 6.38 -11.84 -6.22
N ASN A 226 6.23 -10.82 -5.37
CA ASN A 226 5.40 -9.65 -5.68
C ASN A 226 5.99 -8.83 -6.83
N LEU A 227 7.31 -8.61 -6.87
CA LEU A 227 7.95 -7.89 -7.98
C LEU A 227 7.79 -8.62 -9.32
N LYS A 228 8.04 -9.93 -9.33
CA LYS A 228 7.84 -10.75 -10.54
C LYS A 228 6.37 -10.74 -10.98
N LYS A 229 5.44 -10.75 -10.02
CA LYS A 229 4.01 -10.69 -10.33
C LYS A 229 3.57 -9.32 -10.81
N ALA A 230 4.07 -8.22 -10.23
CA ALA A 230 3.82 -6.89 -10.74
C ALA A 230 4.29 -6.76 -12.20
N ASN A 231 5.49 -7.26 -12.48
CA ASN A 231 6.00 -7.31 -13.86
C ASN A 231 5.11 -8.18 -14.77
N PHE A 232 4.67 -9.33 -14.29
CA PHE A 232 3.76 -10.20 -15.04
C PHE A 232 2.41 -9.53 -15.33
N ILE A 233 1.84 -8.82 -14.36
CA ILE A 233 0.61 -8.04 -14.56
C ILE A 233 0.82 -7.00 -15.67
N CYS A 234 1.94 -6.29 -15.67
CA CYS A 234 2.20 -5.20 -16.61
C CYS A 234 2.67 -5.68 -17.99
N THR A 235 3.48 -6.75 -18.06
CA THR A 235 4.23 -7.12 -19.27
C THR A 235 4.02 -8.56 -19.74
N ASP A 236 3.21 -9.37 -19.02
CA ASP A 236 3.02 -10.81 -19.22
C ASP A 236 4.29 -11.67 -19.01
N SER A 237 5.37 -11.08 -18.46
CA SER A 237 6.62 -11.79 -18.13
C SER A 237 6.79 -11.97 -16.63
N TYR A 238 6.82 -13.23 -16.14
CA TYR A 238 7.06 -13.54 -14.73
C TYR A 238 8.56 -13.55 -14.42
N SER A 239 9.17 -12.39 -14.49
CA SER A 239 10.58 -12.13 -14.22
C SER A 239 10.71 -10.87 -13.38
N PHE A 240 11.90 -10.59 -12.83
CA PHE A 240 12.15 -9.28 -12.23
C PHE A 240 11.90 -8.18 -13.25
N PRO A 241 11.32 -7.05 -12.82
CA PRO A 241 11.15 -5.90 -13.71
C PRO A 241 12.52 -5.35 -14.14
N GLU A 242 12.64 -5.00 -15.40
CA GLU A 242 13.86 -4.38 -15.94
C GLU A 242 14.14 -3.00 -15.32
N SER A 243 13.07 -2.29 -14.95
CA SER A 243 13.12 -0.99 -14.29
C SER A 243 11.86 -0.70 -13.50
N LYS A 244 11.93 0.29 -12.59
CA LYS A 244 10.81 0.72 -11.74
C LYS A 244 9.66 1.29 -12.58
N GLU A 245 9.96 1.93 -13.69
CA GLU A 245 8.98 2.56 -14.60
C GLU A 245 8.06 1.54 -15.28
N LYS A 246 8.46 0.27 -15.37
CA LYS A 246 7.62 -0.80 -15.92
C LYS A 246 6.47 -1.18 -15.01
N ILE A 247 6.65 -1.05 -13.69
CA ILE A 247 5.70 -1.50 -12.68
C ILE A 247 5.21 -0.35 -11.79
N THR A 248 4.99 0.83 -12.37
CA THR A 248 4.37 1.94 -11.63
C THR A 248 2.99 1.57 -11.12
N GLN A 249 2.53 2.21 -10.06
CA GLN A 249 1.19 1.96 -9.51
C GLN A 249 0.09 2.20 -10.55
N GLN A 250 0.27 3.18 -11.46
CA GLN A 250 -0.66 3.42 -12.56
C GLN A 250 -0.67 2.24 -13.56
N ASN A 251 0.50 1.79 -14.00
CA ASN A 251 0.59 0.65 -14.92
C ASN A 251 -0.02 -0.63 -14.30
N ILE A 252 0.20 -0.84 -13.02
CA ILE A 252 -0.40 -1.97 -12.30
C ILE A 252 -1.92 -1.84 -12.27
N LEU A 253 -2.47 -0.67 -11.91
CA LEU A 253 -3.92 -0.44 -11.88
C LEU A 253 -4.55 -0.64 -13.25
N ASP A 254 -3.99 -0.05 -14.30
CA ASP A 254 -4.53 -0.13 -15.66
C ASP A 254 -4.59 -1.60 -16.14
N ASN A 255 -3.54 -2.38 -15.88
CA ASN A 255 -3.51 -3.79 -16.24
C ASN A 255 -4.38 -4.66 -15.32
N GLN A 256 -4.52 -4.34 -14.03
CA GLN A 256 -5.52 -4.98 -13.14
C GLN A 256 -6.93 -4.79 -13.69
N ILE A 257 -7.28 -3.55 -14.08
CA ILE A 257 -8.59 -3.24 -14.63
C ILE A 257 -8.80 -3.98 -15.96
N GLU A 258 -7.87 -3.84 -16.89
CA GLU A 258 -8.05 -4.40 -18.23
C GLU A 258 -8.03 -5.92 -18.24
N LYS A 259 -6.99 -6.54 -17.67
CA LYS A 259 -6.72 -7.97 -17.81
C LYS A 259 -7.54 -8.83 -16.85
N TYR A 260 -7.81 -8.31 -15.63
CA TYR A 260 -8.44 -9.08 -14.57
C TYR A 260 -9.87 -8.64 -14.28
N VAL A 261 -10.09 -7.37 -13.91
CA VAL A 261 -11.42 -6.89 -13.48
C VAL A 261 -12.43 -6.97 -14.64
N ASN A 262 -12.10 -6.37 -15.78
CA ASN A 262 -13.02 -6.30 -16.90
C ASN A 262 -13.23 -7.68 -17.57
N ARG A 263 -12.16 -8.41 -17.78
CA ARG A 263 -12.23 -9.68 -18.54
C ARG A 263 -12.65 -10.88 -17.71
N ARG A 264 -12.25 -10.95 -16.42
CA ARG A 264 -12.40 -12.14 -15.59
C ARG A 264 -13.27 -11.94 -14.36
N LYS A 265 -13.59 -10.70 -14.01
CA LYS A 265 -14.21 -10.32 -12.72
C LYS A 265 -13.36 -10.78 -11.53
N GLU A 266 -12.06 -10.68 -11.67
CA GLU A 266 -11.05 -11.08 -10.70
C GLU A 266 -10.10 -9.91 -10.39
N ILE A 267 -9.34 -10.05 -9.31
CA ILE A 267 -8.21 -9.18 -8.93
C ILE A 267 -6.99 -10.09 -8.78
N ALA A 268 -5.90 -9.78 -9.46
CA ALA A 268 -4.63 -10.47 -9.23
C ALA A 268 -4.06 -10.03 -7.87
N ILE A 269 -3.75 -10.99 -7.01
CA ILE A 269 -3.21 -10.74 -5.68
C ILE A 269 -1.86 -10.04 -5.79
N LEU A 270 -1.71 -8.87 -5.13
CA LEU A 270 -0.47 -8.12 -5.08
C LEU A 270 -0.42 -7.26 -3.82
N ASN A 271 0.74 -7.20 -3.16
CA ASN A 271 0.92 -6.38 -1.98
C ASN A 271 1.79 -5.14 -2.26
N ALA A 272 1.41 -4.02 -1.69
CA ALA A 272 2.05 -2.73 -1.89
C ALA A 272 3.43 -2.60 -1.22
N PHE A 273 3.64 -3.22 -0.06
CA PHE A 273 4.88 -3.07 0.71
C PHE A 273 6.14 -3.58 -0.02
N PRO A 274 6.13 -4.73 -0.70
CA PRO A 274 7.24 -5.15 -1.54
C PRO A 274 7.58 -4.18 -2.67
N LEU A 275 6.57 -3.51 -3.25
CA LEU A 275 6.75 -2.51 -4.29
C LEU A 275 7.37 -1.23 -3.74
N PHE A 276 6.86 -0.74 -2.60
CA PHE A 276 7.46 0.38 -1.87
C PHE A 276 8.93 0.09 -1.54
N TRP A 277 9.23 -1.10 -1.01
CA TRP A 277 10.59 -1.49 -0.69
C TRP A 277 11.51 -1.45 -1.92
N PHE A 278 11.07 -2.00 -3.05
CA PHE A 278 11.84 -1.97 -4.29
C PHE A 278 12.07 -0.55 -4.82
N GLU A 279 11.10 0.34 -4.63
CA GLU A 279 11.17 1.70 -5.17
C GLU A 279 12.07 2.62 -4.33
N TYR A 280 12.01 2.50 -2.99
CA TYR A 280 12.58 3.50 -2.08
C TYR A 280 13.71 2.99 -1.20
N ILE A 281 13.88 1.69 -1.03
CA ILE A 281 14.89 1.15 -0.13
C ILE A 281 16.05 0.59 -0.93
N ASP A 282 17.22 1.19 -0.75
CA ASP A 282 18.46 0.79 -1.44
C ASP A 282 18.97 -0.55 -0.89
N GLU A 283 18.98 -1.59 -1.73
CA GLU A 283 19.43 -2.93 -1.35
C GLU A 283 20.93 -3.02 -1.09
N THR A 284 21.73 -2.11 -1.61
CA THR A 284 23.19 -2.13 -1.41
C THR A 284 23.56 -1.93 0.05
N LYS A 285 22.68 -1.30 0.85
CA LYS A 285 22.83 -1.09 2.29
C LYS A 285 22.31 -2.24 3.16
N LEU A 286 21.58 -3.20 2.59
CA LEU A 286 20.94 -4.29 3.33
C LEU A 286 21.78 -5.57 3.39
N LEU A 287 22.87 -5.64 2.64
CA LEU A 287 23.76 -6.79 2.54
C LEU A 287 25.04 -6.67 3.39
N THR A 288 25.17 -5.56 4.11
CA THR A 288 26.23 -5.33 5.10
C THR A 288 25.70 -5.58 6.52
#